data_19d943fd9233158f0a449b02e3bf293f
#
_entry.id   19d943fd9233158f0a449b02e3bf293f
#
_cell.length_a   1.000
_cell.length_b   1.000
_cell.length_c   1.000
_cell.angle_alpha   90.00
_cell.angle_beta   90.00
_cell.angle_gamma   90.00
#
_symmetry.space_group_name_H-M   'P 1'
#
loop_
_entity.id
_entity.type
_entity.pdbx_description
1 polymer ?
#
loop_
_entity_poly.entity_id
_entity_poly.type
_entity_poly.pdbx_seq_one_letter_code
_entity_poly.pdbx_strand_id
1 'polypeptide(L)'
;MLNFLSLILISLLPISAFAIEISSPAFKDGETIPKKYGCKYNGGKDISIPINFSNVPKNAQSIVLIMDDPDAKKVVGKTWVHWILSDIPPDTKYLDEVKYGKLGIGVAGKNSDRSKKYFGPCPPKNEHQYNIKAYSLNTKLEKSLKALTQKKFEKLYENEIISSFMISGKFK
;
A
#
# COMPACT_ATOMS: atom_id res chain seq x y z
N MET A 1 -61.90 -22.69 10.37
CA MET A 1 -60.48 -23.03 10.57
C MET A 1 -59.65 -22.04 9.78
N LEU A 2 -59.08 -21.00 10.44
CA LEU A 2 -58.20 -20.01 9.80
C LEU A 2 -56.75 -20.47 10.01
N ASN A 3 -56.07 -20.80 8.88
CA ASN A 3 -54.65 -21.05 8.90
C ASN A 3 -53.88 -19.72 8.90
N PHE A 4 -53.21 -19.39 10.00
CA PHE A 4 -52.26 -18.30 10.07
C PHE A 4 -50.91 -18.78 9.48
N LEU A 5 -50.59 -18.34 8.27
CA LEU A 5 -49.25 -18.49 7.70
C LEU A 5 -48.34 -17.44 8.35
N SER A 6 -47.46 -17.87 9.27
CA SER A 6 -46.47 -16.99 9.89
C SER A 6 -45.32 -16.75 8.91
N LEU A 7 -45.25 -15.54 8.31
CA LEU A 7 -44.09 -15.11 7.53
C LEU A 7 -42.90 -14.84 8.46
N ILE A 8 -41.90 -15.72 8.41
CA ILE A 8 -40.64 -15.45 9.07
C ILE A 8 -39.83 -14.48 8.20
N LEU A 9 -39.75 -13.21 8.64
CA LEU A 9 -38.93 -12.18 8.02
C LEU A 9 -37.49 -12.42 8.45
N ILE A 10 -36.67 -13.08 7.60
CA ILE A 10 -35.24 -13.22 7.82
C ILE A 10 -34.57 -11.85 7.52
N SER A 11 -34.23 -11.10 8.57
CA SER A 11 -33.43 -9.88 8.44
C SER A 11 -32.00 -10.27 8.06
N LEU A 12 -31.63 -10.08 6.79
CA LEU A 12 -30.25 -10.08 6.35
C LEU A 12 -29.54 -8.86 6.95
N LEU A 13 -28.80 -9.06 8.04
CA LEU A 13 -27.87 -8.05 8.55
C LEU A 13 -26.77 -7.87 7.48
N PRO A 14 -26.44 -6.63 7.10
CA PRO A 14 -25.35 -6.39 6.18
C PRO A 14 -24.07 -6.91 6.83
N ILE A 15 -23.42 -7.89 6.21
CA ILE A 15 -22.04 -8.29 6.56
C ILE A 15 -21.18 -7.09 6.16
N SER A 16 -20.75 -6.29 7.14
CA SER A 16 -19.77 -5.25 6.92
C SER A 16 -18.49 -5.93 6.43
N ALA A 17 -18.25 -5.84 5.13
CA ALA A 17 -17.00 -6.31 4.56
C ALA A 17 -15.87 -5.43 5.11
N PHE A 18 -15.03 -5.97 5.99
CA PHE A 18 -13.85 -5.26 6.47
C PHE A 18 -12.94 -4.99 5.27
N ALA A 19 -12.68 -3.73 5.00
CA ALA A 19 -11.67 -3.31 4.03
C ALA A 19 -10.36 -3.06 4.78
N ILE A 20 -9.24 -3.52 4.20
CA ILE A 20 -7.92 -3.21 4.75
C ILE A 20 -7.78 -1.70 4.94
N GLU A 21 -7.18 -1.29 6.04
CA GLU A 21 -6.80 0.10 6.29
C GLU A 21 -5.31 0.17 6.62
N ILE A 22 -4.69 1.29 6.22
CA ILE A 22 -3.30 1.61 6.60
C ILE A 22 -3.22 3.00 7.19
N SER A 23 -2.25 3.18 8.07
CA SER A 23 -1.84 4.48 8.60
C SER A 23 -0.34 4.50 8.81
N SER A 24 0.24 5.67 8.97
CA SER A 24 1.63 5.81 9.36
C SER A 24 1.73 6.54 10.70
N PRO A 25 2.55 6.06 11.66
CA PRO A 25 2.84 6.85 12.86
C PRO A 25 3.76 8.04 12.58
N ALA A 26 4.30 8.16 11.37
CA ALA A 26 5.25 9.20 10.98
C ALA A 26 4.58 10.48 10.49
N PHE A 27 3.39 10.41 9.88
CA PHE A 27 2.61 11.54 9.37
C PHE A 27 1.15 11.12 9.17
N LYS A 28 0.22 12.07 9.17
CA LYS A 28 -1.18 11.82 8.85
C LYS A 28 -1.42 11.94 7.35
N ASP A 29 -2.49 11.31 6.85
CA ASP A 29 -2.87 11.40 5.44
C ASP A 29 -2.93 12.85 4.95
N GLY A 30 -2.29 13.12 3.83
CA GLY A 30 -2.16 14.46 3.22
C GLY A 30 -1.09 15.37 3.83
N GLU A 31 -0.46 15.00 4.95
CA GLU A 31 0.58 15.80 5.60
C GLU A 31 1.98 15.61 4.97
N THR A 32 2.93 16.41 5.46
CA THR A 32 4.34 16.35 5.03
C THR A 32 5.02 15.09 5.58
N ILE A 33 5.64 14.32 4.70
CA ILE A 33 6.51 13.19 5.05
C ILE A 33 7.78 13.73 5.72
N PRO A 34 8.15 13.29 6.95
CA PRO A 34 9.35 13.75 7.62
C PRO A 34 10.63 13.50 6.80
N LYS A 35 11.54 14.46 6.83
CA LYS A 35 12.76 14.49 6.02
C LYS A 35 13.59 13.20 6.07
N LYS A 36 13.63 12.51 7.21
CA LYS A 36 14.39 11.27 7.36
C LYS A 36 14.00 10.16 6.39
N TYR A 37 12.74 10.13 5.92
CA TYR A 37 12.22 9.15 4.97
C TYR A 37 12.53 9.49 3.51
N GLY A 38 12.94 10.71 3.23
CA GLY A 38 13.36 11.14 1.91
C GLY A 38 14.66 10.47 1.45
N CYS A 39 14.98 10.64 0.16
CA CYS A 39 16.22 10.16 -0.42
C CYS A 39 17.43 10.94 0.10
N LYS A 40 18.62 10.31 0.03
CA LYS A 40 19.86 10.94 0.44
C LYS A 40 20.20 12.23 -0.32
N TYR A 41 19.83 12.30 -1.60
CA TYR A 41 20.07 13.49 -2.45
C TYR A 41 19.35 14.72 -1.92
N ASN A 42 18.17 14.55 -1.28
CA ASN A 42 17.42 15.63 -0.65
C ASN A 42 17.68 15.71 0.86
N GLY A 43 18.77 15.13 1.35
CA GLY A 43 19.19 15.15 2.75
C GLY A 43 18.36 14.23 3.67
N GLY A 44 17.66 13.27 3.10
CA GLY A 44 17.01 12.17 3.81
C GLY A 44 17.96 11.02 4.12
N LYS A 45 17.42 9.90 4.57
CA LYS A 45 18.21 8.73 5.00
C LYS A 45 17.88 7.44 4.25
N ASP A 46 16.89 7.46 3.31
CA ASP A 46 16.31 6.28 2.67
C ASP A 46 15.86 5.22 3.69
N ILE A 47 15.26 5.66 4.79
CA ILE A 47 14.60 4.82 5.78
C ILE A 47 13.16 4.65 5.32
N SER A 48 12.64 3.42 5.30
CA SER A 48 11.26 3.17 4.89
C SER A 48 10.27 3.79 5.86
N ILE A 49 9.15 4.27 5.30
CA ILE A 49 8.03 4.79 6.10
C ILE A 49 7.42 3.62 6.89
N PRO A 50 7.24 3.76 8.22
CA PRO A 50 6.55 2.75 9.02
C PRO A 50 5.06 2.75 8.72
N ILE A 51 4.46 1.56 8.64
CA ILE A 51 3.05 1.38 8.26
C ILE A 51 2.34 0.47 9.27
N ASN A 52 1.20 0.92 9.78
CA ASN A 52 0.25 0.10 10.51
C ASN A 52 -0.77 -0.49 9.55
N PHE A 53 -1.19 -1.74 9.78
CA PHE A 53 -2.29 -2.39 9.09
C PHE A 53 -3.43 -2.68 10.07
N SER A 54 -4.66 -2.43 9.65
CA SER A 54 -5.88 -2.75 10.39
C SER A 54 -6.96 -3.25 9.43
N ASN A 55 -8.01 -3.86 9.99
CA ASN A 55 -9.18 -4.32 9.26
C ASN A 55 -8.88 -5.22 8.04
N VAL A 56 -7.78 -5.98 8.09
CA VAL A 56 -7.43 -6.94 7.02
C VAL A 56 -8.52 -8.00 6.93
N PRO A 57 -9.13 -8.21 5.74
CA PRO A 57 -10.16 -9.22 5.55
C PRO A 57 -9.69 -10.62 5.96
N LYS A 58 -10.55 -11.38 6.65
CA LYS A 58 -10.20 -12.72 7.16
C LYS A 58 -9.86 -13.74 6.06
N ASN A 59 -10.39 -13.53 4.85
CA ASN A 59 -10.11 -14.35 3.67
C ASN A 59 -8.90 -13.87 2.86
N ALA A 60 -8.17 -12.86 3.32
CA ALA A 60 -6.94 -12.44 2.69
C ALA A 60 -5.83 -13.49 2.89
N GLN A 61 -5.12 -13.81 1.83
CA GLN A 61 -3.96 -14.71 1.84
C GLN A 61 -2.63 -13.95 1.84
N SER A 62 -2.63 -12.71 1.35
CA SER A 62 -1.47 -11.83 1.37
C SER A 62 -1.86 -10.35 1.31
N ILE A 63 -0.90 -9.49 1.65
CA ILE A 63 -0.99 -8.05 1.46
C ILE A 63 0.11 -7.62 0.48
N VAL A 64 -0.22 -6.66 -0.40
CA VAL A 64 0.74 -5.96 -1.27
C VAL A 64 0.75 -4.49 -0.88
N LEU A 65 1.94 -3.91 -0.76
CA LEU A 65 2.15 -2.48 -0.51
C LEU A 65 2.90 -1.87 -1.68
N ILE A 66 2.37 -0.76 -2.23
CA ILE A 66 2.99 -0.01 -3.32
C ILE A 66 3.03 1.47 -2.94
N MET A 67 4.22 2.07 -3.03
CA MET A 67 4.43 3.51 -2.94
C MET A 67 4.84 4.05 -4.30
N ASP A 68 4.09 5.03 -4.83
CA ASP A 68 4.42 5.69 -6.09
C ASP A 68 4.24 7.22 -6.03
N ASP A 69 4.90 7.90 -6.96
CA ASP A 69 4.88 9.35 -7.15
C ASP A 69 4.30 9.65 -8.54
N PRO A 70 3.02 10.05 -8.64
CA PRO A 70 2.40 10.42 -9.90
C PRO A 70 2.92 11.76 -10.46
N ASP A 71 3.39 12.68 -9.60
CA ASP A 71 3.91 13.99 -10.01
C ASP A 71 5.23 13.88 -10.76
N ALA A 72 5.99 12.81 -10.54
CA ALA A 72 7.20 12.49 -11.31
C ALA A 72 6.92 12.41 -12.82
N LYS A 73 5.66 12.18 -13.25
CA LYS A 73 5.29 12.18 -14.67
C LYS A 73 5.62 13.51 -15.35
N LYS A 74 5.55 14.64 -14.65
CA LYS A 74 5.89 15.98 -15.17
C LYS A 74 7.39 16.15 -15.39
N VAL A 75 8.23 15.32 -14.72
CA VAL A 75 9.69 15.44 -14.72
C VAL A 75 10.35 14.36 -15.56
N VAL A 76 9.92 13.09 -15.40
CA VAL A 76 10.54 11.92 -16.05
C VAL A 76 9.60 11.18 -16.99
N GLY A 77 8.45 11.76 -17.34
CA GLY A 77 7.48 11.23 -18.31
C GLY A 77 6.64 10.06 -17.82
N LYS A 78 6.81 9.61 -16.58
CA LYS A 78 6.08 8.46 -15.99
C LYS A 78 5.93 8.61 -14.48
N THR A 79 4.88 7.98 -13.92
CA THR A 79 4.76 7.77 -12.49
C THR A 79 5.98 6.97 -11.99
N TRP A 80 6.63 7.43 -10.92
CA TRP A 80 7.79 6.77 -10.34
C TRP A 80 7.37 5.86 -9.20
N VAL A 81 7.80 4.61 -9.23
CA VAL A 81 7.55 3.63 -8.18
C VAL A 81 8.73 3.65 -7.21
N HIS A 82 8.45 3.97 -5.94
CA HIS A 82 9.44 4.11 -4.88
C HIS A 82 9.69 2.82 -4.12
N TRP A 83 8.61 2.06 -3.87
CA TRP A 83 8.67 0.86 -3.03
C TRP A 83 7.56 -0.11 -3.39
N ILE A 84 7.89 -1.41 -3.39
CA ILE A 84 6.93 -2.51 -3.53
C ILE A 84 7.32 -3.61 -2.54
N LEU A 85 6.33 -4.08 -1.79
CA LEU A 85 6.37 -5.33 -1.04
C LEU A 85 5.16 -6.16 -1.44
N SER A 86 5.36 -7.43 -1.78
CA SER A 86 4.31 -8.41 -2.00
C SER A 86 4.38 -9.53 -0.96
N ASP A 87 3.34 -10.34 -0.90
CA ASP A 87 3.27 -11.51 -0.01
C ASP A 87 3.55 -11.20 1.47
N ILE A 88 3.17 -9.98 1.91
CA ILE A 88 3.16 -9.63 3.33
C ILE A 88 2.08 -10.51 3.99
N PRO A 89 2.40 -11.23 5.09
CA PRO A 89 1.42 -12.04 5.81
C PRO A 89 0.21 -11.21 6.25
N PRO A 90 -1.03 -11.70 6.11
CA PRO A 90 -2.24 -10.93 6.41
C PRO A 90 -2.44 -10.61 7.91
N ASP A 91 -1.76 -11.31 8.79
CA ASP A 91 -1.72 -11.06 10.23
C ASP A 91 -0.70 -10.00 10.66
N THR A 92 0.10 -9.49 9.71
CA THR A 92 1.06 -8.41 9.95
C THR A 92 0.31 -7.16 10.43
N LYS A 93 0.69 -6.63 11.61
CA LYS A 93 0.09 -5.41 12.18
C LYS A 93 0.91 -4.17 11.89
N TYR A 94 2.21 -4.33 11.68
CA TYR A 94 3.14 -3.22 11.60
C TYR A 94 4.36 -3.56 10.73
N LEU A 95 4.76 -2.61 9.88
CA LEU A 95 6.07 -2.58 9.22
C LEU A 95 6.89 -1.47 9.86
N ASP A 96 8.05 -1.84 10.39
CA ASP A 96 8.96 -0.90 11.04
C ASP A 96 9.71 -0.02 10.05
N GLU A 97 10.27 1.08 10.53
CA GLU A 97 11.18 1.90 9.76
C GLU A 97 12.55 1.23 9.68
N VAL A 98 12.97 0.85 8.49
CA VAL A 98 14.28 0.22 8.29
C VAL A 98 15.00 0.82 7.09
N LYS A 99 16.34 0.84 7.16
CA LYS A 99 17.16 1.36 6.09
C LYS A 99 16.96 0.56 4.79
N TYR A 100 16.60 1.28 3.72
CA TYR A 100 16.31 0.71 2.40
C TYR A 100 15.14 -0.28 2.36
N GLY A 101 14.26 -0.29 3.36
CA GLY A 101 13.08 -1.17 3.40
C GLY A 101 13.42 -2.65 3.53
N LYS A 102 14.54 -3.01 4.17
CA LYS A 102 14.95 -4.40 4.39
C LYS A 102 14.24 -4.99 5.61
N LEU A 103 12.95 -5.24 5.51
CA LEU A 103 12.09 -5.65 6.63
C LEU A 103 12.21 -7.14 7.01
N GLY A 104 12.68 -8.00 6.11
CA GLY A 104 12.62 -9.46 6.33
C GLY A 104 11.20 -10.03 6.27
N ILE A 105 10.21 -9.23 5.89
CA ILE A 105 8.80 -9.61 5.76
C ILE A 105 8.36 -9.37 4.31
N GLY A 106 7.62 -10.34 3.74
CA GLY A 106 7.16 -10.25 2.36
C GLY A 106 8.29 -10.38 1.34
N VAL A 107 7.96 -10.10 0.09
CA VAL A 107 8.87 -10.18 -1.06
C VAL A 107 9.09 -8.79 -1.64
N ALA A 108 10.31 -8.30 -1.60
CA ALA A 108 10.66 -7.00 -2.17
C ALA A 108 10.56 -7.01 -3.70
N GLY A 109 9.75 -6.14 -4.26
CA GLY A 109 9.63 -5.88 -5.69
C GLY A 109 10.65 -4.85 -6.19
N LYS A 110 10.87 -4.80 -7.51
CA LYS A 110 11.71 -3.78 -8.14
C LYS A 110 10.98 -2.45 -8.22
N ASN A 111 11.62 -1.38 -7.77
CA ASN A 111 11.18 0.00 -7.96
C ASN A 111 11.54 0.53 -9.35
N SER A 112 11.26 1.81 -9.65
CA SER A 112 11.57 2.43 -10.94
C SER A 112 13.07 2.57 -11.23
N ASP A 113 13.90 2.54 -10.18
CA ASP A 113 15.38 2.48 -10.26
C ASP A 113 15.90 1.04 -10.45
N ARG A 114 15.02 0.07 -10.72
CA ARG A 114 15.31 -1.38 -10.87
C ARG A 114 15.89 -2.03 -9.60
N SER A 115 15.89 -1.34 -8.48
CA SER A 115 16.34 -1.82 -7.18
C SER A 115 15.18 -2.47 -6.43
N LYS A 116 15.47 -3.49 -5.60
CA LYS A 116 14.52 -4.09 -4.64
C LYS A 116 14.55 -3.38 -3.28
N LYS A 117 14.89 -2.11 -3.24
CA LYS A 117 15.01 -1.31 -2.02
C LYS A 117 13.92 -0.25 -1.98
N TYR A 118 13.59 0.21 -0.78
CA TYR A 118 12.91 1.49 -0.61
C TYR A 118 13.80 2.60 -1.17
N PHE A 119 13.25 3.43 -2.02
CA PHE A 119 13.83 4.68 -2.48
C PHE A 119 12.97 5.82 -1.94
N GLY A 120 13.55 6.67 -1.11
CA GLY A 120 12.82 7.74 -0.45
C GLY A 120 12.25 8.78 -1.42
N PRO A 121 11.23 9.56 -1.03
CA PRO A 121 10.81 10.76 -1.74
C PRO A 121 11.99 11.61 -2.18
N CYS A 122 12.03 11.96 -3.48
CA CYS A 122 13.19 12.61 -4.08
C CYS A 122 12.81 13.62 -5.19
N PRO A 123 11.92 14.58 -4.89
CA PRO A 123 11.49 15.53 -5.91
C PRO A 123 12.65 16.47 -6.25
N PRO A 124 12.88 16.79 -7.56
CA PRO A 124 14.03 17.59 -7.96
C PRO A 124 13.88 19.08 -7.65
N LYS A 125 12.66 19.62 -7.62
CA LYS A 125 12.41 21.06 -7.42
C LYS A 125 11.19 21.38 -6.57
N ASN A 126 10.01 20.92 -6.98
CA ASN A 126 8.73 21.27 -6.36
C ASN A 126 8.28 20.19 -5.37
N GLU A 127 7.29 20.49 -4.56
CA GLU A 127 6.62 19.50 -3.74
C GLU A 127 5.89 18.49 -4.62
N HIS A 128 6.09 17.19 -4.32
CA HIS A 128 5.39 16.08 -4.94
C HIS A 128 4.50 15.38 -3.91
N GLN A 129 3.42 14.75 -4.39
CA GLN A 129 2.58 13.86 -3.61
C GLN A 129 3.03 12.41 -3.83
N TYR A 130 3.15 11.69 -2.72
CA TYR A 130 3.52 10.27 -2.69
C TYR A 130 2.35 9.47 -2.16
N ASN A 131 1.88 8.51 -2.96
CA ASN A 131 0.77 7.65 -2.61
C ASN A 131 1.30 6.31 -2.10
N ILE A 132 0.82 5.88 -0.93
CA ILE A 132 1.10 4.57 -0.34
C ILE A 132 -0.21 3.82 -0.30
N LYS A 133 -0.29 2.70 -1.02
CA LYS A 133 -1.52 1.90 -1.11
C LYS A 133 -1.26 0.45 -0.73
N ALA A 134 -2.10 -0.07 0.15
CA ALA A 134 -2.14 -1.47 0.50
C ALA A 134 -3.31 -2.15 -0.19
N TYR A 135 -3.09 -3.41 -0.57
CA TYR A 135 -4.08 -4.29 -1.17
C TYR A 135 -4.10 -5.59 -0.39
N SER A 136 -5.27 -6.04 0.04
CA SER A 136 -5.47 -7.41 0.51
C SER A 136 -5.85 -8.29 -0.67
N LEU A 137 -5.20 -9.43 -0.80
CA LEU A 137 -5.40 -10.36 -1.93
C LEU A 137 -5.96 -11.70 -1.45
N ASN A 138 -6.77 -12.35 -2.29
CA ASN A 138 -7.26 -13.72 -2.09
C ASN A 138 -6.23 -14.79 -2.49
N THR A 139 -4.99 -14.40 -2.79
CA THR A 139 -3.90 -15.29 -3.21
C THR A 139 -2.54 -14.80 -2.72
N LYS A 140 -1.52 -15.64 -2.83
CA LYS A 140 -0.11 -15.26 -2.77
C LYS A 140 0.44 -15.13 -4.18
N LEU A 141 1.31 -14.16 -4.42
CA LEU A 141 1.91 -13.93 -5.72
C LEU A 141 3.17 -14.79 -5.96
N GLU A 142 3.85 -15.17 -4.86
CA GLU A 142 5.05 -16.04 -4.83
C GLU A 142 6.19 -15.60 -5.76
N LYS A 143 6.21 -14.32 -6.10
CA LYS A 143 7.20 -13.74 -7.02
C LYS A 143 7.52 -12.29 -6.67
N SER A 144 8.75 -11.90 -6.98
CA SER A 144 9.16 -10.49 -6.91
C SER A 144 8.54 -9.70 -8.06
N LEU A 145 7.72 -8.71 -7.72
CA LEU A 145 7.09 -7.83 -8.70
C LEU A 145 8.13 -6.94 -9.39
N LYS A 146 7.92 -6.66 -10.69
CA LYS A 146 8.62 -5.58 -11.40
C LYS A 146 8.05 -4.23 -10.95
N ALA A 147 8.65 -3.12 -11.38
CA ALA A 147 8.14 -1.78 -11.11
C ALA A 147 6.73 -1.61 -11.70
N LEU A 148 5.73 -1.84 -10.87
CA LEU A 148 4.31 -1.67 -11.19
C LEU A 148 3.78 -0.46 -10.41
N THR A 149 3.21 0.52 -11.13
CA THR A 149 2.42 1.57 -10.50
C THR A 149 1.13 0.98 -9.92
N GLN A 150 0.52 1.66 -8.95
CA GLN A 150 -0.76 1.24 -8.38
C GLN A 150 -1.79 0.94 -9.46
N LYS A 151 -1.98 1.85 -10.42
CA LYS A 151 -2.92 1.66 -11.54
C LYS A 151 -2.63 0.41 -12.39
N LYS A 152 -1.36 0.10 -12.66
CA LYS A 152 -1.00 -1.12 -13.40
C LYS A 152 -1.22 -2.37 -12.57
N PHE A 153 -0.93 -2.32 -11.28
CA PHE A 153 -1.18 -3.41 -10.35
C PHE A 153 -2.68 -3.74 -10.30
N GLU A 154 -3.51 -2.74 -10.09
CA GLU A 154 -4.97 -2.88 -10.05
C GLU A 154 -5.54 -3.54 -11.31
N LYS A 155 -5.07 -3.12 -12.49
CA LYS A 155 -5.50 -3.73 -13.76
C LYS A 155 -5.07 -5.19 -13.91
N LEU A 156 -3.87 -5.55 -13.41
CA LEU A 156 -3.32 -6.89 -13.57
C LEU A 156 -3.87 -7.91 -12.56
N TYR A 157 -4.32 -7.43 -11.41
CA TYR A 157 -4.73 -8.25 -10.25
C TYR A 157 -6.14 -7.89 -9.78
N GLU A 158 -7.00 -7.38 -10.68
CA GLU A 158 -8.36 -6.95 -10.33
C GLU A 158 -9.21 -8.06 -9.70
N ASN A 159 -9.02 -9.31 -10.14
CA ASN A 159 -9.74 -10.48 -9.64
C ASN A 159 -9.16 -11.04 -8.33
N GLU A 160 -7.94 -10.68 -7.99
CA GLU A 160 -7.25 -11.11 -6.78
C GLU A 160 -7.43 -10.11 -5.63
N ILE A 161 -7.75 -8.85 -5.93
CA ILE A 161 -7.91 -7.79 -4.92
C ILE A 161 -9.26 -7.94 -4.20
N ILE A 162 -9.20 -8.20 -2.88
CA ILE A 162 -10.37 -8.21 -2.00
C ILE A 162 -10.74 -6.77 -1.61
N SER A 163 -9.75 -6.00 -1.18
CA SER A 163 -9.93 -4.60 -0.77
C SER A 163 -8.61 -3.84 -0.86
N SER A 164 -8.68 -2.51 -0.84
CA SER A 164 -7.50 -1.66 -0.82
C SER A 164 -7.74 -0.38 -0.04
N PHE A 165 -6.66 0.21 0.47
CA PHE A 165 -6.68 1.50 1.15
C PHE A 165 -5.43 2.30 0.80
N MET A 166 -5.55 3.62 0.68
CA MET A 166 -4.46 4.50 0.31
C MET A 166 -4.34 5.66 1.30
N ILE A 167 -3.13 5.98 1.67
CA ILE A 167 -2.75 7.24 2.29
C ILE A 167 -1.77 7.97 1.37
N SER A 168 -1.71 9.28 1.48
CA SER A 168 -0.80 10.14 0.74
C SER A 168 0.04 11.00 1.68
N GLY A 169 1.20 11.40 1.23
CA GLY A 169 2.03 12.38 1.93
C GLY A 169 2.75 13.27 0.94
N LYS A 170 3.12 14.47 1.38
CA LYS A 170 3.83 15.47 0.57
C LYS A 170 5.30 15.50 0.96
N PHE A 171 6.16 15.77 -0.01
CA PHE A 171 7.60 15.95 0.25
C PHE A 171 8.20 16.96 -0.75
N LYS A 172 9.11 17.81 -0.23
CA LYS A 172 9.83 18.82 -1.00
C LYS A 172 11.33 18.72 -0.85
#